data_ac2a2d7e6c30dc8b87e55ef9d9d2b64f
#
_entry.id   ac2a2d7e6c30dc8b87e55ef9d9d2b64f
#
_cell.length_a   1.000
_cell.length_b   1.000
_cell.length_c   1.000
_cell.angle_alpha   90.00
_cell.angle_beta   90.00
_cell.angle_gamma   90.00
#
_symmetry.space_group_name_H-M   'P 1'
#
loop_
_entity.id
_entity.type
_entity.pdbx_description
1 polymer ?
#
loop_
_entity_poly.entity_id
_entity_poly.type
_entity_poly.pdbx_seq_one_letter_code
_entity_poly.pdbx_strand_id
1 'polypeptide(L)'
;MMKSMTWIMLSSLLITSAAQANDSFNAEFSHFAGNAAIASATTYVTATYWPEVKSPAWTGFVVSTSEAFLGEAADYALGGDFSVLDAVVGTFGAAVGSYATDKWYVAPRVNRKDGEKTYGMVVVYRF
;
A
#
# COMPACT_ATOMS: atom_id res chain seq x y z
N MET A 1 7.26 -3.87 -18.95
CA MET A 1 7.69 -3.67 -17.55
C MET A 1 7.44 -2.24 -17.05
N MET A 2 7.93 -1.21 -17.72
CA MET A 2 7.64 0.20 -17.34
C MET A 2 6.16 0.58 -17.41
N LYS A 3 5.38 0.01 -18.33
CA LYS A 3 3.94 0.30 -18.48
C LYS A 3 3.10 -0.17 -17.27
N SER A 4 3.44 -1.29 -16.65
CA SER A 4 2.71 -1.80 -15.48
C SER A 4 2.97 -0.99 -14.21
N MET A 5 4.20 -0.49 -14.03
CA MET A 5 4.54 0.40 -12.91
C MET A 5 3.82 1.74 -12.98
N THR A 6 3.62 2.27 -14.20
CA THR A 6 2.90 3.53 -14.41
C THR A 6 1.42 3.40 -14.04
N TRP A 7 0.79 2.27 -14.33
CA TRP A 7 -0.60 2.03 -13.95
C TRP A 7 -0.81 1.84 -12.45
N ILE A 8 0.13 1.21 -11.76
CA ILE A 8 0.08 1.06 -10.31
C ILE A 8 0.23 2.41 -9.62
N MET A 9 1.12 3.27 -10.10
CA MET A 9 1.27 4.63 -9.58
C MET A 9 0.05 5.51 -9.89
N LEU A 10 -0.55 5.39 -11.08
CA LEU A 10 -1.76 6.15 -11.41
C LEU A 10 -2.98 5.72 -10.60
N SER A 11 -3.14 4.42 -10.36
CA SER A 11 -4.23 3.91 -9.54
C SER A 11 -4.08 4.28 -8.06
N SER A 12 -2.85 4.35 -7.55
CA SER A 12 -2.60 4.82 -6.17
C SER A 12 -2.92 6.30 -5.97
N LEU A 13 -2.60 7.15 -6.95
CA LEU A 13 -2.96 8.57 -6.94
C LEU A 13 -4.48 8.80 -6.93
N LEU A 14 -5.25 7.95 -7.59
CA LEU A 14 -6.72 8.06 -7.61
C LEU A 14 -7.37 7.65 -6.29
N ILE A 15 -6.76 6.74 -5.55
CA ILE A 15 -7.28 6.28 -4.25
C ILE A 15 -7.06 7.36 -3.18
N THR A 16 -5.95 8.09 -3.22
CA THR A 16 -5.67 9.15 -2.25
C THR A 16 -6.48 10.43 -2.48
N SER A 17 -6.80 10.76 -3.73
CA SER A 17 -7.65 11.92 -4.03
C SER A 17 -9.09 11.79 -3.52
N ALA A 18 -9.56 10.58 -3.26
CA ALA A 18 -10.88 10.33 -2.69
C ALA A 18 -10.93 10.46 -1.15
N ALA A 19 -9.77 10.56 -0.50
CA ALA A 19 -9.65 10.61 0.96
C ALA A 19 -9.57 12.04 1.51
N GLN A 20 -9.91 13.05 0.70
CA GLN A 20 -9.86 14.45 1.13
C GLN A 20 -10.89 14.75 2.20
N ALA A 21 -10.45 15.09 3.36
CA ALA A 21 -10.86 16.14 4.22
C ALA A 21 -11.32 15.82 5.62
N ASN A 22 -11.19 16.75 6.46
CA ASN A 22 -11.51 16.86 7.87
C ASN A 22 -10.57 16.06 8.79
N ASP A 23 -9.99 16.77 9.77
CA ASP A 23 -9.33 16.18 10.95
C ASP A 23 -10.34 15.40 11.80
N SER A 24 -10.97 14.39 11.22
CA SER A 24 -11.85 13.44 11.89
C SER A 24 -11.17 12.10 11.96
N PHE A 25 -11.52 11.29 12.94
CA PHE A 25 -11.02 9.91 13.07
C PHE A 25 -11.16 9.12 11.75
N ASN A 26 -12.24 9.33 11.02
CA ASN A 26 -12.46 8.67 9.73
C ASN A 26 -11.46 9.10 8.65
N ALA A 27 -11.10 10.38 8.62
CA ALA A 27 -10.10 10.90 7.70
C ALA A 27 -8.71 10.33 8.05
N GLU A 28 -8.32 10.37 9.32
CA GLU A 28 -7.07 9.81 9.81
C GLU A 28 -6.97 8.30 9.52
N PHE A 29 -8.04 7.57 9.80
CA PHE A 29 -8.10 6.14 9.48
C PHE A 29 -7.99 5.88 7.99
N SER A 30 -8.60 6.72 7.15
CA SER A 30 -8.51 6.60 5.69
C SER A 30 -7.08 6.83 5.18
N HIS A 31 -6.36 7.80 5.72
CA HIS A 31 -4.95 8.03 5.41
C HIS A 31 -4.07 6.86 5.85
N PHE A 32 -4.30 6.35 7.04
CA PHE A 32 -3.61 5.15 7.53
C PHE A 32 -3.88 3.94 6.64
N ALA A 33 -5.15 3.60 6.44
CA ALA A 33 -5.55 2.41 5.68
C ALA A 33 -5.16 2.49 4.20
N GLY A 34 -5.32 3.65 3.58
CA GLY A 34 -4.92 3.90 2.20
C GLY A 34 -3.42 3.70 1.98
N ASN A 35 -2.61 4.30 2.83
CA ASN A 35 -1.15 4.15 2.76
C ASN A 35 -0.68 2.75 3.13
N ALA A 36 -1.33 2.08 4.09
CA ALA A 36 -1.05 0.68 4.39
C ALA A 36 -1.33 -0.22 3.18
N ALA A 37 -2.45 0.00 2.48
CA ALA A 37 -2.80 -0.76 1.28
C ALA A 37 -1.79 -0.53 0.13
N ILE A 38 -1.38 0.71 -0.11
CA ILE A 38 -0.38 1.04 -1.14
C ILE A 38 0.97 0.41 -0.81
N ALA A 39 1.43 0.54 0.42
CA ALA A 39 2.67 -0.07 0.88
C ALA A 39 2.64 -1.60 0.77
N SER A 40 1.53 -2.22 1.17
CA SER A 40 1.33 -3.67 1.05
C SER A 40 1.36 -4.14 -0.40
N ALA A 41 0.62 -3.47 -1.28
CA ALA A 41 0.57 -3.82 -2.70
C ALA A 41 1.95 -3.67 -3.35
N THR A 42 2.66 -2.57 -3.07
CA THR A 42 4.00 -2.32 -3.60
C THR A 42 5.01 -3.34 -3.08
N THR A 43 4.97 -3.66 -1.79
CA THR A 43 5.84 -4.69 -1.18
C THR A 43 5.61 -6.06 -1.82
N TYR A 44 4.34 -6.45 -1.96
CA TYR A 44 3.97 -7.72 -2.58
C TYR A 44 4.43 -7.83 -4.03
N VAL A 45 4.15 -6.80 -4.82
CA VAL A 45 4.54 -6.76 -6.25
C VAL A 45 6.06 -6.76 -6.39
N THR A 46 6.78 -5.99 -5.56
CA THR A 46 8.23 -5.99 -5.56
C THR A 46 8.80 -7.36 -5.22
N ALA A 47 8.31 -7.99 -4.16
CA ALA A 47 8.77 -9.31 -3.75
C ALA A 47 8.48 -10.41 -4.79
N THR A 48 7.40 -10.25 -5.55
CA THR A 48 6.95 -11.25 -6.53
C THR A 48 7.69 -11.13 -7.86
N TYR A 49 7.85 -9.90 -8.36
CA TYR A 49 8.35 -9.67 -9.72
C TYR A 49 9.82 -9.22 -9.79
N TRP A 50 10.38 -8.80 -8.65
CA TRP A 50 11.79 -8.39 -8.54
C TRP A 50 12.45 -9.07 -7.33
N PRO A 51 12.65 -10.39 -7.40
CA PRO A 51 13.20 -11.16 -6.27
C PRO A 51 14.64 -10.76 -5.91
N GLU A 52 15.34 -10.05 -6.78
CA GLU A 52 16.66 -9.49 -6.54
C GLU A 52 16.65 -8.29 -5.57
N VAL A 53 15.50 -7.69 -5.34
CA VAL A 53 15.37 -6.59 -4.37
C VAL A 53 15.46 -7.16 -2.96
N LYS A 54 16.49 -6.76 -2.23
CA LYS A 54 16.78 -7.31 -0.89
C LYS A 54 15.76 -6.94 0.18
N SER A 55 15.09 -5.81 0.00
CA SER A 55 14.12 -5.31 0.97
C SER A 55 12.86 -4.78 0.27
N PRO A 56 11.93 -5.67 -0.11
CA PRO A 56 10.66 -5.27 -0.70
C PRO A 56 9.83 -4.36 0.22
N ALA A 57 9.89 -4.61 1.54
CA ALA A 57 9.22 -3.77 2.53
C ALA A 57 9.71 -2.32 2.50
N TRP A 58 11.00 -2.12 2.35
CA TRP A 58 11.55 -0.77 2.22
C TRP A 58 11.03 -0.06 0.96
N THR A 59 10.95 -0.77 -0.16
CA THR A 59 10.37 -0.24 -1.39
C THR A 59 8.91 0.17 -1.19
N GLY A 60 8.10 -0.68 -0.59
CA GLY A 60 6.71 -0.38 -0.28
C GLY A 60 6.55 0.81 0.66
N PHE A 61 7.37 0.87 1.70
CA PHE A 61 7.39 1.99 2.65
C PHE A 61 7.74 3.31 1.97
N VAL A 62 8.83 3.36 1.20
CA VAL A 62 9.28 4.59 0.54
C VAL A 62 8.27 5.07 -0.49
N VAL A 63 7.73 4.19 -1.32
CA VAL A 63 6.73 4.55 -2.34
C VAL A 63 5.47 5.12 -1.68
N SER A 64 4.93 4.44 -0.69
CA SER A 64 3.72 4.89 -0.02
C SER A 64 3.90 6.16 0.80
N THR A 65 5.03 6.30 1.50
CA THR A 65 5.34 7.52 2.25
C THR A 65 5.55 8.71 1.31
N SER A 66 6.26 8.52 0.21
CA SER A 66 6.44 9.56 -0.80
C SER A 66 5.10 10.03 -1.37
N GLU A 67 4.19 9.11 -1.62
CA GLU A 67 2.86 9.42 -2.10
C GLU A 67 2.04 10.19 -1.07
N ALA A 68 2.12 9.85 0.21
CA ALA A 68 1.46 10.60 1.27
C ALA A 68 1.91 12.07 1.31
N PHE A 69 3.21 12.31 1.25
CA PHE A 69 3.75 13.68 1.23
C PHE A 69 3.43 14.42 -0.08
N LEU A 70 3.52 13.75 -1.22
CA LEU A 70 3.19 14.36 -2.51
C LEU A 70 1.70 14.70 -2.62
N GLY A 71 0.82 13.89 -2.03
CA GLY A 71 -0.60 14.16 -1.95
C GLY A 71 -0.88 15.46 -1.17
N GLU A 72 -0.28 15.61 -0.01
CA GLU A 72 -0.40 16.83 0.80
C GLU A 72 0.19 18.07 0.10
N ALA A 73 1.34 17.90 -0.56
CA ALA A 73 1.95 19.00 -1.33
C ALA A 73 1.09 19.41 -2.53
N ALA A 74 0.46 18.47 -3.19
CA ALA A 74 -0.46 18.74 -4.30
C ALA A 74 -1.72 19.46 -3.80
N ASP A 75 -2.26 19.04 -2.67
CA ASP A 75 -3.42 19.68 -2.05
C ASP A 75 -3.12 21.13 -1.67
N TYR A 76 -1.97 21.37 -1.07
CA TYR A 76 -1.48 22.73 -0.77
C TYR A 76 -1.32 23.58 -2.05
N ALA A 77 -0.75 23.02 -3.11
CA ALA A 77 -0.56 23.72 -4.37
C ALA A 77 -1.88 24.08 -5.07
N LEU A 78 -2.95 23.32 -4.80
CA LEU A 78 -4.30 23.58 -5.32
C LEU A 78 -5.14 24.52 -4.43
N GLY A 79 -4.55 25.10 -3.40
CA GLY A 79 -5.19 26.07 -2.52
C GLY A 79 -5.77 25.47 -1.24
N GLY A 80 -5.50 24.20 -0.96
CA GLY A 80 -5.79 23.57 0.33
C GLY A 80 -4.70 23.80 1.37
N ASP A 81 -4.81 23.13 2.49
CA ASP A 81 -3.84 23.18 3.59
C ASP A 81 -2.97 21.91 3.58
N PHE A 82 -1.68 22.07 3.85
CA PHE A 82 -0.80 20.94 4.07
C PHE A 82 -1.03 20.35 5.47
N SER A 83 -1.51 19.13 5.56
CA SER A 83 -1.72 18.45 6.84
C SER A 83 -0.50 17.60 7.21
N VAL A 84 0.28 18.06 8.18
CA VAL A 84 1.39 17.27 8.75
C VAL A 84 0.87 16.00 9.42
N LEU A 85 -0.30 16.08 10.05
CA LEU A 85 -0.91 14.92 10.71
C LEU A 85 -1.26 13.83 9.72
N ASP A 86 -1.88 14.17 8.59
CA ASP A 86 -2.23 13.20 7.53
C ASP A 86 -0.99 12.53 6.94
N ALA A 87 0.07 13.30 6.72
CA ALA A 87 1.35 12.77 6.25
C ALA A 87 1.99 11.83 7.27
N VAL A 88 1.95 12.14 8.55
CA VAL A 88 2.48 11.29 9.63
C VAL A 88 1.66 10.03 9.78
N VAL A 89 0.35 10.13 9.82
CA VAL A 89 -0.57 8.98 9.91
C VAL A 89 -0.43 8.08 8.68
N GLY A 90 -0.31 8.66 7.50
CA GLY A 90 -0.04 7.93 6.26
C GLY A 90 1.29 7.17 6.30
N THR A 91 2.34 7.80 6.84
CA THR A 91 3.66 7.17 7.03
C THR A 91 3.58 5.97 7.98
N PHE A 92 2.83 6.06 9.08
CA PHE A 92 2.56 4.93 9.95
C PHE A 92 1.83 3.80 9.23
N GLY A 93 0.81 4.12 8.43
CA GLY A 93 0.13 3.15 7.60
C GLY A 93 1.08 2.45 6.63
N ALA A 94 1.95 3.21 5.97
CA ALA A 94 2.97 2.67 5.08
C ALA A 94 3.94 1.71 5.81
N ALA A 95 4.38 2.06 7.01
CA ALA A 95 5.26 1.20 7.80
C ALA A 95 4.57 -0.12 8.19
N VAL A 96 3.35 -0.05 8.67
CA VAL A 96 2.57 -1.24 9.06
C VAL A 96 2.28 -2.12 7.86
N GLY A 97 1.81 -1.55 6.76
CA GLY A 97 1.46 -2.29 5.55
C GLY A 97 2.66 -3.00 4.91
N SER A 98 3.78 -2.29 4.76
CA SER A 98 5.00 -2.86 4.19
C SER A 98 5.60 -3.95 5.07
N TYR A 99 5.71 -3.72 6.37
CA TYR A 99 6.24 -4.70 7.30
C TYR A 99 5.35 -5.95 7.38
N ALA A 100 4.05 -5.77 7.56
CA ALA A 100 3.12 -6.89 7.65
C ALA A 100 3.15 -7.75 6.37
N THR A 101 3.19 -7.14 5.20
CA THR A 101 3.24 -7.85 3.92
C THR A 101 4.56 -8.57 3.69
N ASP A 102 5.68 -8.00 4.13
CA ASP A 102 6.98 -8.65 4.03
C ASP A 102 7.08 -9.88 4.94
N LYS A 103 6.51 -9.81 6.13
CA LYS A 103 6.56 -10.89 7.13
C LYS A 103 5.44 -11.91 6.98
N TRP A 104 4.26 -11.45 6.58
CA TRP A 104 3.08 -12.29 6.44
C TRP A 104 2.64 -12.36 4.98
N TYR A 105 2.72 -13.53 4.41
CA TYR A 105 2.20 -13.80 3.08
C TYR A 105 0.85 -14.48 3.20
N VAL A 106 -0.17 -13.85 2.67
CA VAL A 106 -1.53 -14.41 2.60
C VAL A 106 -1.90 -14.56 1.13
N ALA A 107 -2.12 -15.77 0.68
CA ALA A 107 -2.50 -16.03 -0.69
C ALA A 107 -3.74 -16.94 -0.77
N PRO A 108 -4.65 -16.69 -1.70
CA PRO A 108 -5.72 -17.62 -2.00
C PRO A 108 -5.11 -18.92 -2.56
N ARG A 109 -5.63 -20.04 -2.13
CA ARG A 109 -5.24 -21.37 -2.61
C ARG A 109 -6.45 -22.08 -3.19
N VAL A 110 -6.32 -22.54 -4.42
CA VAL A 110 -7.31 -23.39 -5.05
C VAL A 110 -6.68 -24.76 -5.27
N ASN A 111 -7.17 -25.75 -4.58
CA ASN A 111 -6.80 -27.16 -4.81
C ASN A 111 -7.84 -27.80 -5.70
N ARG A 112 -7.36 -28.58 -6.68
CA ARG A 112 -8.19 -29.47 -7.48
C ARG A 112 -7.81 -30.91 -7.17
N LYS A 113 -8.78 -31.65 -6.69
CA LYS A 113 -8.64 -33.10 -6.49
C LYS A 113 -9.94 -33.76 -6.99
N ASP A 114 -9.78 -34.75 -7.85
CA ASP A 114 -10.88 -35.58 -8.38
C ASP A 114 -12.07 -34.80 -8.98
N GLY A 115 -11.77 -33.65 -9.62
CA GLY A 115 -12.77 -32.77 -10.21
C GLY A 115 -13.42 -31.76 -9.26
N GLU A 116 -13.19 -31.90 -7.97
CA GLU A 116 -13.63 -30.93 -6.96
C GLU A 116 -12.62 -29.81 -6.77
N LYS A 117 -13.15 -28.60 -6.62
CA LYS A 117 -12.34 -27.40 -6.29
C LYS A 117 -12.54 -27.05 -4.82
N THR A 118 -11.45 -27.07 -4.07
CA THR A 118 -11.44 -26.58 -2.68
C THR A 118 -10.76 -25.21 -2.64
N TYR A 119 -11.45 -24.23 -2.08
CA TYR A 119 -10.93 -22.89 -1.91
C TYR A 119 -10.44 -22.70 -0.47
N GLY A 120 -9.28 -22.11 -0.32
CA GLY A 120 -8.68 -21.85 0.98
C GLY A 120 -7.72 -20.67 0.91
N MET A 121 -7.09 -20.38 2.04
CA MET A 121 -6.05 -19.36 2.16
C MET A 121 -4.79 -20.00 2.76
N VAL A 122 -3.65 -19.61 2.23
CA VAL A 122 -2.34 -19.94 2.80
C VAL A 122 -1.79 -18.72 3.49
N VAL A 123 -1.42 -18.87 4.74
CA VAL A 123 -0.75 -17.83 5.53
C VAL A 123 0.66 -18.33 5.83
N VAL A 124 1.65 -17.60 5.37
CA VAL A 124 3.07 -17.91 5.61
C VAL A 124 3.71 -16.74 6.35
N TYR A 125 4.36 -17.04 7.44
CA TYR A 125 5.19 -16.06 8.15
C TYR A 125 6.66 -16.27 7.79
N ARG A 126 7.35 -15.19 7.45
CA ARG A 126 8.79 -15.20 7.17
C ARG A 126 9.54 -14.70 8.40
N PHE A 127 10.39 -15.54 8.89
CA PHE A 127 11.29 -15.20 9.98
C PHE A 127 12.44 -14.29 9.55
#